data_20a2431d982e2cdd74aa4a55db271d07
#
_entry.id   20a2431d982e2cdd74aa4a55db271d07
#
_cell.length_a   1.000
_cell.length_b   1.000
_cell.length_c   1.000
_cell.angle_alpha   90.00
_cell.angle_beta   90.00
_cell.angle_gamma   90.00
#
_symmetry.space_group_name_H-M   'P 1'
#
loop_
_entity.id
_entity.type
_entity.pdbx_description
1 polymer ?
#
loop_
_entity_poly.entity_id
_entity_poly.type
_entity_poly.pdbx_seq_one_letter_code
_entity_poly.pdbx_strand_id
1 'polypeptide(L)'
;ALGVSPESAMVIATATSLATIVPTSVSSIRAHHSKGNVDFALLKAWAPFILVGVLAGSYLVTVLNATYLTLLFGVIATLSAINMLLGKKDAIFSSLPGRIGQWIMAACIGLFSSMVGIGGGTLTVPTLTFCNYPAHRAVGTAAAVGLIISLPAAITLLFAGTTPIDAPFATYGYVNLLGFICIVPLTVFFAPIGATIASKLDAAMLKKVFAVVLIITGLRMLAQVFL
;
A
#
# COMPACT_ATOMS: atom_id res chain seq x y z
N ALA A 1 -9.46 -17.16 -19.20
CA ALA A 1 -10.09 -17.10 -17.88
C ALA A 1 -9.73 -18.39 -17.15
N LEU A 2 -9.14 -18.29 -15.95
CA LEU A 2 -8.62 -19.42 -15.17
C LEU A 2 -9.71 -20.17 -14.38
N GLY A 3 -11.01 -19.90 -14.66
CA GLY A 3 -12.13 -20.54 -13.94
C GLY A 3 -12.28 -20.09 -12.48
N VAL A 4 -11.56 -19.06 -12.06
CA VAL A 4 -11.62 -18.49 -10.70
C VAL A 4 -12.73 -17.46 -10.62
N SER A 5 -13.55 -17.49 -9.58
CA SER A 5 -14.58 -16.47 -9.34
C SER A 5 -13.95 -15.10 -9.08
N PRO A 6 -14.59 -13.98 -9.45
CA PRO A 6 -14.05 -12.64 -9.19
C PRO A 6 -13.73 -12.39 -7.71
N GLU A 7 -14.54 -12.94 -6.82
CA GLU A 7 -14.37 -12.79 -5.36
C GLU A 7 -13.12 -13.53 -4.88
N SER A 8 -12.95 -14.81 -5.25
CA SER A 8 -11.75 -15.59 -4.94
C SER A 8 -10.51 -14.95 -5.55
N ALA A 9 -10.58 -14.50 -6.81
CA ALA A 9 -9.46 -13.87 -7.51
C ALA A 9 -9.00 -12.58 -6.80
N MET A 10 -9.93 -11.74 -6.33
CA MET A 10 -9.60 -10.49 -5.63
C MET A 10 -8.89 -10.76 -4.30
N VAL A 11 -9.41 -11.69 -3.48
CA VAL A 11 -8.80 -12.00 -2.19
C VAL A 11 -7.43 -12.65 -2.37
N ILE A 12 -7.28 -13.58 -3.32
CA ILE A 12 -5.99 -14.24 -3.62
C ILE A 12 -4.98 -13.23 -4.15
N ALA A 13 -5.39 -12.32 -5.04
CA ALA A 13 -4.51 -11.28 -5.56
C ALA A 13 -4.04 -10.33 -4.44
N THR A 14 -4.97 -9.91 -3.57
CA THR A 14 -4.67 -9.06 -2.40
C THR A 14 -3.68 -9.73 -1.45
N ALA A 15 -3.93 -10.98 -1.08
CA ALA A 15 -3.08 -11.74 -0.16
C ALA A 15 -1.68 -11.99 -0.74
N THR A 16 -1.62 -12.39 -2.01
CA THR A 16 -0.34 -12.63 -2.72
C THR A 16 0.44 -11.33 -2.86
N SER A 17 -0.22 -10.21 -3.20
CA SER A 17 0.39 -8.88 -3.25
C SER A 17 1.00 -8.51 -1.90
N LEU A 18 0.24 -8.62 -0.82
CA LEU A 18 0.74 -8.33 0.53
C LEU A 18 1.93 -9.22 0.91
N ALA A 19 1.90 -10.51 0.56
CA ALA A 19 3.02 -11.40 0.79
C ALA A 19 4.29 -10.95 0.02
N THR A 20 4.17 -10.54 -1.25
CA THR A 20 5.30 -10.06 -2.06
C THR A 20 5.88 -8.74 -1.56
N ILE A 21 5.03 -7.90 -0.91
CA ILE A 21 5.46 -6.62 -0.33
C ILE A 21 6.41 -6.83 0.85
N VAL A 22 6.30 -7.92 1.63
CA VAL A 22 7.16 -8.18 2.79
C VAL A 22 8.65 -8.14 2.42
N PRO A 23 9.18 -9.03 1.56
CA PRO A 23 10.58 -9.00 1.18
C PRO A 23 10.97 -7.74 0.39
N THR A 24 10.06 -7.21 -0.44
CA THR A 24 10.28 -5.99 -1.20
C THR A 24 10.45 -4.78 -0.27
N SER A 25 9.61 -4.65 0.76
CA SER A 25 9.70 -3.58 1.76
C SER A 25 11.01 -3.65 2.54
N VAL A 26 11.48 -4.85 2.92
CA VAL A 26 12.77 -5.00 3.60
C VAL A 26 13.91 -4.46 2.73
N SER A 27 13.92 -4.79 1.44
CA SER A 27 14.91 -4.28 0.48
C SER A 27 14.81 -2.75 0.33
N SER A 28 13.59 -2.24 0.18
CA SER A 28 13.32 -0.80 0.03
C SER A 28 13.69 -0.01 1.29
N ILE A 29 13.35 -0.50 2.49
CA ILE A 29 13.70 0.13 3.77
C ILE A 29 15.21 0.27 3.90
N ARG A 30 15.98 -0.79 3.61
CA ARG A 30 17.45 -0.75 3.66
C ARG A 30 18.00 0.37 2.77
N ALA A 31 17.50 0.46 1.53
CA ALA A 31 17.93 1.46 0.57
C ALA A 31 17.53 2.90 0.97
N HIS A 32 16.36 3.11 1.56
CA HIS A 32 15.93 4.42 2.04
C HIS A 32 16.58 4.80 3.38
N HIS A 33 16.82 3.82 4.25
CA HIS A 33 17.48 4.05 5.54
C HIS A 33 18.93 4.51 5.36
N SER A 34 19.69 3.91 4.44
CA SER A 34 21.06 4.34 4.13
C SER A 34 21.14 5.79 3.63
N LYS A 35 20.03 6.37 3.20
CA LYS A 35 19.89 7.76 2.74
C LYS A 35 19.26 8.70 3.78
N GLY A 36 19.00 8.22 5.00
CA GLY A 36 18.37 9.00 6.06
C GLY A 36 16.89 9.35 5.82
N ASN A 37 16.22 8.67 4.89
CA ASN A 37 14.85 8.98 4.49
C ASN A 37 13.77 8.25 5.29
N VAL A 38 14.11 7.41 6.28
CA VAL A 38 13.13 6.68 7.10
C VAL A 38 12.98 7.35 8.47
N ASP A 39 11.75 7.71 8.82
CA ASP A 39 11.41 8.27 10.13
C ASP A 39 10.92 7.18 11.09
N PHE A 40 11.85 6.63 11.86
CA PHE A 40 11.53 5.60 12.86
C PHE A 40 10.73 6.13 14.05
N ALA A 41 10.82 7.43 14.37
CA ALA A 41 10.03 8.00 15.46
C ALA A 41 8.55 8.03 15.08
N LEU A 42 8.23 8.49 13.87
CA LEU A 42 6.89 8.45 13.32
C LEU A 42 6.36 7.01 13.21
N LEU A 43 7.20 6.08 12.72
CA LEU A 43 6.83 4.66 12.61
C LEU A 43 6.46 4.04 13.95
N LYS A 44 7.26 4.27 14.99
CA LYS A 44 6.98 3.77 16.35
C LYS A 44 5.65 4.32 16.90
N ALA A 45 5.36 5.59 16.63
CA ALA A 45 4.11 6.22 17.07
C ALA A 45 2.88 5.69 16.30
N TRP A 46 3.05 5.36 15.03
CA TRP A 46 1.96 4.93 14.15
C TRP A 46 1.73 3.41 14.15
N ALA A 47 2.77 2.61 14.41
CA ALA A 47 2.73 1.14 14.29
C ALA A 47 1.56 0.48 15.02
N PRO A 48 1.24 0.79 16.29
CA PRO A 48 0.12 0.14 16.98
C PRO A 48 -1.23 0.38 16.28
N PHE A 49 -1.44 1.60 15.79
CA PHE A 49 -2.69 1.99 15.15
C PHE A 49 -2.78 1.43 13.73
N ILE A 50 -1.67 1.39 12.99
CA ILE A 50 -1.59 0.68 11.71
C ILE A 50 -1.97 -0.79 11.89
N LEU A 51 -1.43 -1.47 12.91
CA LEU A 51 -1.72 -2.88 13.19
C LEU A 51 -3.20 -3.11 13.46
N VAL A 52 -3.85 -2.27 14.27
CA VAL A 52 -5.30 -2.34 14.50
C VAL A 52 -6.06 -2.21 13.18
N GLY A 53 -5.70 -1.22 12.36
CA GLY A 53 -6.30 -1.04 11.04
C GLY A 53 -6.08 -2.23 10.12
N VAL A 54 -4.87 -2.80 10.10
CA VAL A 54 -4.53 -3.98 9.28
C VAL A 54 -5.34 -5.20 9.66
N LEU A 55 -5.48 -5.50 10.94
CA LEU A 55 -6.27 -6.64 11.39
C LEU A 55 -7.74 -6.49 11.00
N ALA A 56 -8.31 -5.31 11.21
CA ALA A 56 -9.66 -5.01 10.77
C ALA A 56 -9.82 -5.11 9.23
N GLY A 57 -8.90 -4.52 8.46
CA GLY A 57 -8.94 -4.55 7.00
C GLY A 57 -8.72 -5.95 6.42
N SER A 58 -7.82 -6.73 7.00
CA SER A 58 -7.59 -8.13 6.58
C SER A 58 -8.81 -9.02 6.83
N TYR A 59 -9.59 -8.74 7.86
CA TYR A 59 -10.88 -9.40 8.08
C TYR A 59 -11.94 -8.91 7.10
N LEU A 60 -12.04 -7.59 6.90
CA LEU A 60 -13.06 -7.00 6.03
C LEU A 60 -12.90 -7.44 4.56
N VAL A 61 -11.67 -7.65 4.07
CA VAL A 61 -11.46 -8.11 2.68
C VAL A 61 -12.04 -9.52 2.43
N THR A 62 -12.21 -10.32 3.46
CA THR A 62 -12.79 -11.68 3.33
C THR A 62 -14.31 -11.69 3.36
N VAL A 63 -14.94 -10.61 3.83
CA VAL A 63 -16.41 -10.54 4.01
C VAL A 63 -17.09 -9.49 3.13
N LEU A 64 -16.37 -8.49 2.65
CA LEU A 64 -16.90 -7.43 1.82
C LEU A 64 -16.83 -7.78 0.34
N ASN A 65 -17.81 -7.27 -0.42
CA ASN A 65 -17.84 -7.41 -1.86
C ASN A 65 -16.65 -6.68 -2.50
N ALA A 66 -15.93 -7.38 -3.39
CA ALA A 66 -14.76 -6.87 -4.11
C ALA A 66 -15.05 -5.55 -4.86
N THR A 67 -16.25 -5.38 -5.41
CA THR A 67 -16.66 -4.19 -6.15
C THR A 67 -16.60 -2.93 -5.29
N TYR A 68 -17.11 -2.99 -4.04
CA TYR A 68 -17.05 -1.84 -3.13
C TYR A 68 -15.61 -1.48 -2.74
N LEU A 69 -14.76 -2.48 -2.56
CA LEU A 69 -13.35 -2.28 -2.24
C LEU A 69 -12.61 -1.60 -3.38
N THR A 70 -12.82 -2.10 -4.61
CA THR A 70 -12.22 -1.56 -5.83
C THR A 70 -12.66 -0.12 -6.09
N LEU A 71 -13.95 0.16 -5.93
CA LEU A 71 -14.53 1.49 -6.10
C LEU A 71 -13.98 2.48 -5.06
N LEU A 72 -14.00 2.10 -3.79
CA LEU A 72 -13.51 2.94 -2.70
C LEU A 72 -12.04 3.32 -2.91
N PHE A 73 -11.19 2.33 -3.24
CA PHE A 73 -9.79 2.59 -3.52
C PHE A 73 -9.59 3.44 -4.77
N GLY A 74 -10.29 3.13 -5.87
CA GLY A 74 -10.19 3.90 -7.11
C GLY A 74 -10.52 5.38 -6.90
N VAL A 75 -11.56 5.67 -6.11
CA VAL A 75 -11.93 7.05 -5.73
C VAL A 75 -10.84 7.70 -4.88
N ILE A 76 -10.40 7.05 -3.81
CA ILE A 76 -9.37 7.62 -2.91
C ILE A 76 -8.06 7.86 -3.66
N ALA A 77 -7.60 6.90 -4.47
CA ALA A 77 -6.37 7.04 -5.24
C ALA A 77 -6.46 8.19 -6.26
N THR A 78 -7.57 8.27 -7.00
CA THR A 78 -7.78 9.33 -8.00
C THR A 78 -7.86 10.71 -7.36
N LEU A 79 -8.62 10.88 -6.28
CA LEU A 79 -8.72 12.15 -5.56
C LEU A 79 -7.37 12.58 -4.96
N SER A 80 -6.63 11.61 -4.38
CA SER A 80 -5.29 11.86 -3.86
C SER A 80 -4.32 12.32 -4.96
N ALA A 81 -4.37 11.68 -6.11
CA ALA A 81 -3.53 12.04 -7.24
C ALA A 81 -3.86 13.41 -7.82
N ILE A 82 -5.15 13.72 -8.00
CA ILE A 82 -5.61 15.04 -8.46
C ILE A 82 -5.11 16.12 -7.50
N ASN A 83 -5.25 15.90 -6.19
CA ASN A 83 -4.77 16.84 -5.20
C ASN A 83 -3.23 17.02 -5.26
N MET A 84 -2.47 15.94 -5.46
CA MET A 84 -1.00 16.01 -5.61
C MET A 84 -0.57 16.76 -6.87
N LEU A 85 -1.35 16.73 -7.96
CA LEU A 85 -1.05 17.43 -9.22
C LEU A 85 -1.51 18.88 -9.22
N LEU A 86 -2.75 19.11 -8.75
CA LEU A 86 -3.40 20.43 -8.80
C LEU A 86 -3.23 21.21 -7.51
N GLY A 87 -2.85 20.54 -6.44
CA GLY A 87 -2.64 21.17 -5.14
C GLY A 87 -1.67 22.32 -5.26
N LYS A 88 -2.08 23.51 -4.81
CA LYS A 88 -1.20 24.68 -4.68
C LYS A 88 0.08 24.23 -3.98
N LYS A 89 1.20 24.93 -4.21
CA LYS A 89 2.50 24.64 -3.57
C LYS A 89 2.42 24.49 -2.05
N ASP A 90 1.34 25.00 -1.45
CA ASP A 90 1.04 24.90 -0.04
C ASP A 90 0.30 23.61 0.27
N ALA A 91 0.81 22.85 1.24
CA ALA A 91 0.17 21.66 1.77
C ALA A 91 -1.22 22.02 2.34
N ILE A 92 -2.18 21.07 2.31
CA ILE A 92 -3.52 21.29 2.86
C ILE A 92 -3.44 21.62 4.36
N PHE A 93 -2.51 21.00 5.05
CA PHE A 93 -2.22 21.27 6.47
C PHE A 93 -0.76 21.72 6.61
N SER A 94 -0.52 22.71 7.46
CA SER A 94 0.82 23.24 7.72
C SER A 94 1.75 22.25 8.41
N SER A 95 1.19 21.24 9.10
CA SER A 95 1.94 20.21 9.84
C SER A 95 1.07 18.96 10.04
N LEU A 96 1.69 17.89 10.55
CA LEU A 96 0.95 16.71 11.00
C LEU A 96 -0.08 17.11 12.07
N PRO A 97 -1.29 16.52 12.05
CA PRO A 97 -2.31 16.77 13.05
C PRO A 97 -1.84 16.34 14.44
N GLY A 98 -2.57 16.74 15.47
CA GLY A 98 -2.31 16.31 16.85
C GLY A 98 -2.32 14.77 16.98
N ARG A 99 -1.85 14.26 18.11
CA ARG A 99 -1.64 12.81 18.34
C ARG A 99 -2.85 11.95 17.94
N ILE A 100 -4.05 12.34 18.34
CA ILE A 100 -5.29 11.61 18.02
C ILE A 100 -5.51 11.57 16.50
N GLY A 101 -5.34 12.69 15.80
CA GLY A 101 -5.46 12.74 14.35
C GLY A 101 -4.45 11.84 13.64
N GLN A 102 -3.22 11.78 14.12
CA GLN A 102 -2.19 10.86 13.60
C GLN A 102 -2.58 9.39 13.82
N TRP A 103 -3.15 9.04 14.96
CA TRP A 103 -3.60 7.68 15.27
C TRP A 103 -4.73 7.22 14.33
N ILE A 104 -5.72 8.11 14.12
CA ILE A 104 -6.82 7.86 13.18
C ILE A 104 -6.26 7.69 11.76
N MET A 105 -5.38 8.59 11.30
CA MET A 105 -4.74 8.49 9.99
C MET A 105 -3.98 7.16 9.83
N ALA A 106 -3.20 6.78 10.84
CA ALA A 106 -2.44 5.53 10.84
C ALA A 106 -3.37 4.30 10.76
N ALA A 107 -4.44 4.28 11.55
CA ALA A 107 -5.44 3.20 11.51
C ALA A 107 -6.15 3.13 10.16
N CYS A 108 -6.56 4.25 9.58
CA CYS A 108 -7.16 4.30 8.25
C CYS A 108 -6.19 3.82 7.17
N ILE A 109 -4.91 4.24 7.21
CA ILE A 109 -3.89 3.76 6.27
C ILE A 109 -3.74 2.24 6.37
N GLY A 110 -3.64 1.68 7.59
CA GLY A 110 -3.55 0.25 7.80
C GLY A 110 -4.76 -0.50 7.25
N LEU A 111 -5.96 -0.02 7.58
CA LEU A 111 -7.23 -0.61 7.17
C LEU A 111 -7.37 -0.65 5.63
N PHE A 112 -7.31 0.51 4.98
CA PHE A 112 -7.53 0.56 3.53
C PHE A 112 -6.39 -0.08 2.73
N SER A 113 -5.14 0.03 3.18
CA SER A 113 -4.01 -0.59 2.49
C SER A 113 -4.06 -2.12 2.54
N SER A 114 -4.47 -2.71 3.66
CA SER A 114 -4.60 -4.17 3.79
C SER A 114 -5.79 -4.72 3.01
N MET A 115 -6.91 -3.99 2.95
CA MET A 115 -8.09 -4.38 2.17
C MET A 115 -7.82 -4.46 0.66
N VAL A 116 -6.98 -3.57 0.14
CA VAL A 116 -6.70 -3.49 -1.31
C VAL A 116 -5.43 -4.22 -1.71
N GLY A 117 -4.57 -4.58 -0.75
CA GLY A 117 -3.33 -5.29 -1.04
C GLY A 117 -2.22 -4.44 -1.67
N ILE A 118 -2.23 -3.11 -1.45
CA ILE A 118 -1.32 -2.17 -2.14
C ILE A 118 -0.10 -1.80 -1.27
N GLY A 119 -0.14 -2.19 0.00
CA GLY A 119 0.91 -1.83 0.95
C GLY A 119 0.87 -0.36 1.37
N GLY A 120 1.91 0.09 2.08
CA GLY A 120 1.91 1.40 2.72
C GLY A 120 2.11 2.61 1.81
N GLY A 121 2.76 2.44 0.65
CA GLY A 121 3.23 3.57 -0.15
C GLY A 121 2.13 4.47 -0.70
N THR A 122 1.09 3.86 -1.24
CA THR A 122 0.03 4.52 -2.01
C THR A 122 -0.82 5.50 -1.20
N LEU A 123 -1.07 5.18 0.07
CA LEU A 123 -1.83 6.05 0.96
C LEU A 123 -0.94 6.88 1.89
N THR A 124 0.18 6.33 2.37
CA THR A 124 1.07 7.03 3.30
C THR A 124 1.74 8.24 2.65
N VAL A 125 2.25 8.10 1.42
CA VAL A 125 2.95 9.20 0.75
C VAL A 125 2.04 10.41 0.54
N PRO A 126 0.85 10.30 -0.10
CA PRO A 126 -0.04 11.45 -0.23
C PRO A 126 -0.47 12.01 1.12
N THR A 127 -0.83 11.15 2.07
CA THR A 127 -1.26 11.59 3.41
C THR A 127 -0.19 12.44 4.11
N LEU A 128 1.06 11.99 4.12
CA LEU A 128 2.17 12.74 4.70
C LEU A 128 2.46 14.03 3.92
N THR A 129 2.42 13.98 2.59
CA THR A 129 2.67 15.18 1.78
C THR A 129 1.56 16.22 1.90
N PHE A 130 0.31 15.83 2.17
CA PHE A 130 -0.78 16.76 2.49
C PHE A 130 -0.55 17.49 3.81
N CYS A 131 0.18 16.89 4.74
CA CYS A 131 0.58 17.47 6.01
C CYS A 131 1.94 18.17 5.96
N ASN A 132 2.37 18.63 4.79
CA ASN A 132 3.65 19.32 4.58
C ASN A 132 4.90 18.53 4.99
N TYR A 133 4.78 17.19 5.01
CA TYR A 133 5.91 16.34 5.33
C TYR A 133 6.88 16.22 4.15
N PRO A 134 8.21 16.23 4.36
CA PRO A 134 9.19 16.15 3.28
C PRO A 134 9.00 14.92 2.39
N ALA A 135 8.87 15.10 1.08
CA ALA A 135 8.48 14.04 0.15
C ALA A 135 9.42 12.81 0.18
N HIS A 136 10.74 13.03 0.24
CA HIS A 136 11.71 11.92 0.32
C HIS A 136 11.58 11.13 1.62
N ARG A 137 11.34 11.81 2.75
CA ARG A 137 11.07 11.14 4.03
C ARG A 137 9.71 10.45 4.02
N ALA A 138 8.70 11.02 3.37
CA ALA A 138 7.39 10.38 3.19
C ALA A 138 7.53 9.05 2.44
N VAL A 139 8.26 9.03 1.33
CA VAL A 139 8.49 7.81 0.52
C VAL A 139 9.30 6.77 1.29
N GLY A 140 10.39 7.15 1.95
CA GLY A 140 11.20 6.23 2.73
C GLY A 140 10.45 5.65 3.94
N THR A 141 9.69 6.49 4.65
CA THR A 141 8.85 6.06 5.79
C THR A 141 7.71 5.16 5.31
N ALA A 142 7.10 5.47 4.16
CA ALA A 142 6.05 4.66 3.57
C ALA A 142 6.51 3.24 3.19
N ALA A 143 7.78 3.05 2.82
CA ALA A 143 8.34 1.71 2.60
C ALA A 143 8.32 0.88 3.89
N ALA A 144 8.59 1.51 5.04
CA ALA A 144 8.55 0.82 6.34
C ALA A 144 7.10 0.62 6.85
N VAL A 145 6.21 1.58 6.61
CA VAL A 145 4.76 1.39 6.83
C VAL A 145 4.25 0.20 6.00
N GLY A 146 4.75 0.05 4.76
CA GLY A 146 4.45 -1.11 3.91
C GLY A 146 4.77 -2.45 4.58
N LEU A 147 5.89 -2.57 5.27
CA LEU A 147 6.26 -3.78 6.01
C LEU A 147 5.32 -4.02 7.21
N ILE A 148 5.02 -2.96 7.97
CA ILE A 148 4.11 -3.04 9.13
C ILE A 148 2.71 -3.49 8.71
N ILE A 149 2.27 -3.10 7.51
CA ILE A 149 0.97 -3.50 6.96
C ILE A 149 1.05 -4.91 6.38
N SER A 150 2.01 -5.17 5.50
CA SER A 150 2.04 -6.39 4.70
C SER A 150 2.33 -7.64 5.50
N LEU A 151 3.21 -7.57 6.50
CA LEU A 151 3.61 -8.73 7.28
C LEU A 151 2.43 -9.35 8.07
N PRO A 152 1.72 -8.61 8.95
CA PRO A 152 0.58 -9.19 9.67
C PRO A 152 -0.59 -9.53 8.74
N ALA A 153 -0.86 -8.73 7.71
CA ALA A 153 -1.92 -9.02 6.76
C ALA A 153 -1.64 -10.31 5.96
N ALA A 154 -0.41 -10.49 5.46
CA ALA A 154 -0.03 -11.71 4.75
C ALA A 154 -0.11 -12.95 5.66
N ILE A 155 0.34 -12.83 6.92
CA ILE A 155 0.22 -13.92 7.90
C ILE A 155 -1.26 -14.25 8.16
N THR A 156 -2.10 -13.25 8.38
CA THR A 156 -3.53 -13.47 8.62
C THR A 156 -4.19 -14.16 7.43
N LEU A 157 -3.95 -13.68 6.20
CA LEU A 157 -4.58 -14.23 5.00
C LEU A 157 -4.00 -15.59 4.58
N LEU A 158 -2.77 -15.91 4.99
CA LEU A 158 -2.16 -17.21 4.76
C LEU A 158 -2.71 -18.28 5.72
N PHE A 159 -2.84 -17.97 7.02
CA PHE A 159 -3.15 -18.95 8.05
C PHE A 159 -4.61 -18.96 8.48
N ALA A 160 -5.30 -17.82 8.46
CA ALA A 160 -6.73 -17.72 8.79
C ALA A 160 -7.64 -17.93 7.57
N GLY A 161 -7.09 -17.86 6.36
CA GLY A 161 -7.83 -18.08 5.12
C GLY A 161 -8.03 -19.57 4.82
N THR A 162 -9.23 -19.94 4.39
CA THR A 162 -9.49 -21.24 3.76
C THR A 162 -9.26 -21.12 2.26
N THR A 163 -8.44 -22.00 1.70
CA THR A 163 -8.17 -21.98 0.25
C THR A 163 -9.47 -22.21 -0.52
N PRO A 164 -9.90 -21.26 -1.39
CA PRO A 164 -11.10 -21.42 -2.19
C PRO A 164 -11.00 -22.66 -3.11
N ILE A 165 -12.14 -23.33 -3.35
CA ILE A 165 -12.20 -24.55 -4.19
C ILE A 165 -11.75 -24.26 -5.62
N ASP A 166 -12.02 -23.05 -6.11
CA ASP A 166 -11.67 -22.56 -7.45
C ASP A 166 -10.30 -21.86 -7.51
N ALA A 167 -9.49 -21.96 -6.42
CA ALA A 167 -8.19 -21.30 -6.35
C ALA A 167 -7.19 -21.86 -7.37
N PRO A 168 -6.32 -21.01 -7.94
CA PRO A 168 -5.25 -21.47 -8.82
C PRO A 168 -4.31 -22.46 -8.11
N PHE A 169 -3.64 -23.29 -8.91
CA PHE A 169 -2.64 -24.24 -8.40
C PHE A 169 -1.59 -23.52 -7.53
N ALA A 170 -1.11 -24.22 -6.49
CA ALA A 170 -0.16 -23.72 -5.48
C ALA A 170 -0.65 -22.52 -4.67
N THR A 171 -1.95 -22.42 -4.41
CA THR A 171 -2.51 -21.46 -3.45
C THR A 171 -2.66 -22.11 -2.08
N TYR A 172 -2.15 -21.45 -1.03
CA TYR A 172 -2.26 -21.85 0.38
C TYR A 172 -2.91 -20.72 1.18
N GLY A 173 -3.99 -21.03 1.92
CA GLY A 173 -4.87 -20.00 2.40
C GLY A 173 -5.35 -19.13 1.23
N TYR A 174 -5.05 -17.84 1.26
CA TYR A 174 -5.30 -16.95 0.13
C TYR A 174 -4.02 -16.53 -0.63
N VAL A 175 -2.85 -17.10 -0.30
CA VAL A 175 -1.57 -16.72 -0.95
C VAL A 175 -1.20 -17.71 -2.05
N ASN A 176 -1.03 -17.22 -3.27
CA ASN A 176 -0.54 -18.02 -4.39
C ASN A 176 1.00 -18.02 -4.43
N LEU A 177 1.60 -19.17 -4.15
CA LEU A 177 3.06 -19.31 -4.08
C LEU A 177 3.76 -19.14 -5.42
N LEU A 178 3.15 -19.55 -6.54
CA LEU A 178 3.74 -19.34 -7.86
C LEU A 178 3.85 -17.84 -8.16
N GLY A 179 2.77 -17.09 -7.94
CA GLY A 179 2.79 -15.63 -8.08
C GLY A 179 3.85 -14.99 -7.19
N PHE A 180 3.95 -15.43 -5.93
CA PHE A 180 4.98 -14.96 -5.00
C PHE A 180 6.40 -15.20 -5.53
N ILE A 181 6.73 -16.43 -5.93
CA ILE A 181 8.07 -16.79 -6.41
C ILE A 181 8.43 -16.06 -7.71
N CYS A 182 7.48 -15.83 -8.59
CA CYS A 182 7.72 -15.11 -9.84
C CYS A 182 7.97 -13.61 -9.62
N ILE A 183 7.27 -12.99 -8.65
CA ILE A 183 7.30 -11.54 -8.46
C ILE A 183 8.45 -11.11 -7.54
N VAL A 184 8.69 -11.82 -6.44
CA VAL A 184 9.62 -11.41 -5.37
C VAL A 184 11.05 -11.17 -5.85
N PRO A 185 11.70 -12.06 -6.64
CA PRO A 185 13.08 -11.82 -7.05
C PRO A 185 13.24 -10.49 -7.80
N LEU A 186 12.31 -10.18 -8.70
CA LEU A 186 12.33 -8.94 -9.47
C LEU A 186 12.09 -7.72 -8.57
N THR A 187 11.07 -7.76 -7.72
CA THR A 187 10.74 -6.63 -6.86
C THR A 187 11.82 -6.33 -5.83
N VAL A 188 12.43 -7.34 -5.23
CA VAL A 188 13.55 -7.19 -4.28
C VAL A 188 14.78 -6.62 -4.97
N PHE A 189 15.08 -7.05 -6.20
CA PHE A 189 16.21 -6.53 -6.98
C PHE A 189 15.99 -5.08 -7.42
N PHE A 190 14.79 -4.73 -7.90
CA PHE A 190 14.51 -3.39 -8.40
C PHE A 190 14.18 -2.36 -7.30
N ALA A 191 13.80 -2.78 -6.08
CA ALA A 191 13.46 -1.86 -5.00
C ALA A 191 14.60 -0.88 -4.63
N PRO A 192 15.87 -1.29 -4.48
CA PRO A 192 16.97 -0.36 -4.22
C PRO A 192 17.24 0.60 -5.40
N ILE A 193 17.02 0.13 -6.62
CA ILE A 193 17.16 0.95 -7.83
C ILE A 193 16.11 2.05 -7.83
N GLY A 194 14.85 1.69 -7.58
CA GLY A 194 13.74 2.63 -7.43
C GLY A 194 13.98 3.65 -6.32
N ALA A 195 14.44 3.21 -5.15
CA ALA A 195 14.81 4.08 -4.03
C ALA A 195 15.95 5.05 -4.37
N THR A 196 16.89 4.61 -5.21
CA THR A 196 17.99 5.45 -5.68
C THR A 196 17.52 6.50 -6.68
N ILE A 197 16.66 6.12 -7.63
CA ILE A 197 16.04 7.06 -8.57
C ILE A 197 15.21 8.09 -7.80
N ALA A 198 14.33 7.63 -6.90
CA ALA A 198 13.48 8.49 -6.09
C ALA A 198 14.27 9.52 -5.27
N SER A 199 15.46 9.14 -4.76
CA SER A 199 16.30 10.05 -3.98
C SER A 199 17.03 11.10 -4.83
N LYS A 200 17.17 10.90 -6.15
CA LYS A 200 17.77 11.84 -7.09
C LYS A 200 16.78 12.84 -7.69
N LEU A 201 15.49 12.52 -7.65
CA LEU A 201 14.45 13.42 -8.12
C LEU A 201 14.23 14.56 -7.11
N ASP A 202 13.90 15.75 -7.58
CA ASP A 202 13.42 16.80 -6.70
C ASP A 202 12.04 16.46 -6.11
N ALA A 203 11.65 17.12 -5.02
CA ALA A 203 10.41 16.82 -4.30
C ALA A 203 9.16 17.03 -5.18
N ALA A 204 9.16 18.00 -6.08
CA ALA A 204 8.04 18.28 -6.97
C ALA A 204 7.90 17.18 -8.05
N MET A 205 9.02 16.78 -8.65
CA MET A 205 9.04 15.68 -9.61
C MET A 205 8.62 14.36 -8.98
N LEU A 206 9.10 14.06 -7.76
CA LEU A 206 8.73 12.87 -7.02
C LEU A 206 7.21 12.82 -6.75
N LYS A 207 6.61 13.93 -6.30
CA LYS A 207 5.15 14.06 -6.14
C LYS A 207 4.41 13.82 -7.46
N LYS A 208 4.88 14.41 -8.57
CA LYS A 208 4.26 14.23 -9.90
C LYS A 208 4.30 12.76 -10.36
N VAL A 209 5.44 12.09 -10.22
CA VAL A 209 5.57 10.67 -10.57
C VAL A 209 4.59 9.81 -9.76
N PHE A 210 4.51 10.04 -8.44
CA PHE A 210 3.53 9.36 -7.60
C PHE A 210 2.09 9.63 -8.03
N ALA A 211 1.75 10.87 -8.32
CA ALA A 211 0.40 11.24 -8.74
C ALA A 211 0.01 10.59 -10.08
N VAL A 212 0.92 10.53 -11.05
CA VAL A 212 0.66 9.85 -12.34
C VAL A 212 0.38 8.36 -12.12
N VAL A 213 1.20 7.67 -11.31
CA VAL A 213 0.98 6.25 -11.00
C VAL A 213 -0.36 6.04 -10.29
N LEU A 214 -0.71 6.92 -9.34
CA LEU A 214 -1.98 6.86 -8.61
C LEU A 214 -3.19 7.10 -9.54
N ILE A 215 -3.10 8.06 -10.48
CA ILE A 215 -4.18 8.30 -11.46
C ILE A 215 -4.39 7.07 -12.34
N ILE A 216 -3.31 6.54 -12.91
CA ILE A 216 -3.40 5.35 -13.78
C ILE A 216 -4.03 4.19 -13.01
N THR A 217 -3.56 3.93 -11.79
CA THR A 217 -4.08 2.84 -10.95
C THR A 217 -5.54 3.09 -10.55
N GLY A 218 -5.86 4.30 -10.08
CA GLY A 218 -7.21 4.67 -9.66
C GLY A 218 -8.23 4.58 -10.79
N LEU A 219 -7.91 5.16 -11.95
CA LEU A 219 -8.79 5.11 -13.14
C LEU A 219 -8.97 3.68 -13.65
N ARG A 220 -7.91 2.86 -13.66
CA ARG A 220 -8.02 1.45 -14.04
C ARG A 220 -8.96 0.68 -13.11
N MET A 221 -8.87 0.91 -11.80
CA MET A 221 -9.74 0.27 -10.83
C MET A 221 -11.20 0.73 -10.95
N LEU A 222 -11.42 2.03 -11.19
CA LEU A 222 -12.76 2.54 -11.48
C LEU A 222 -13.33 1.95 -12.79
N ALA A 223 -12.54 1.86 -13.84
CA ALA A 223 -12.94 1.24 -15.10
C ALA A 223 -13.36 -0.23 -14.92
N GLN A 224 -12.70 -0.99 -14.06
CA GLN A 224 -13.07 -2.38 -13.76
C GLN A 224 -14.45 -2.54 -13.08
N VAL A 225 -14.96 -1.50 -12.46
CA VAL A 225 -16.28 -1.51 -11.79
C VAL A 225 -17.40 -1.17 -12.76
N PHE A 226 -17.12 -0.36 -13.79
CA PHE A 226 -18.13 0.16 -14.71
C PHE A 226 -18.09 -0.45 -16.12
N LEU A 227 -17.03 -1.16 -16.46
CA LEU A 227 -16.82 -1.86 -17.73
C LEU A 227 -16.73 -3.37 -17.56
#